data_35a7b0e624dc449078a473a9a9f7733d
#
_entry.id   35a7b0e624dc449078a473a9a9f7733d
#
_cell.length_a   1.000
_cell.length_b   1.000
_cell.length_c   1.000
_cell.angle_alpha   90.00
_cell.angle_beta   90.00
_cell.angle_gamma   90.00
#
_symmetry.space_group_name_H-M   'P 1'
#
loop_
_entity.id
_entity.type
_entity.pdbx_description
1 polymer ?
#
loop_
_entity_poly.entity_id
_entity_poly.type
_entity_poly.pdbx_seq_one_letter_code
_entity_poly.pdbx_strand_id
1 'polypeptide(L)'
;MNTQIENKIKASNQKYLSGLIGKVLPYRLEKQLEELDWSYLDLIHGGSQKRGTFAPLGAMELDEIAAKKEIFKEEGLKAIRAYKVGAILLAGGQGTRLGFDKAKGMFNIGVNKELYIFEQLIRNLMKVTDEAGAWVPLYIMTSEKNDAQTRAFLRSMRILDTIRIL
;
A
#
# COMPACT_ATOMS: atom_id res chain seq x y z
N MET A 1 -19.70 19.03 -15.85
CA MET A 1 -18.57 19.45 -15.01
C MET A 1 -18.94 20.74 -14.29
N ASN A 2 -18.60 20.85 -13.03
CA ASN A 2 -18.89 22.01 -12.19
C ASN A 2 -18.02 23.22 -12.62
N THR A 3 -18.60 24.43 -12.66
CA THR A 3 -17.90 25.68 -13.04
C THR A 3 -16.65 25.96 -12.20
N GLN A 4 -16.66 25.54 -10.92
CA GLN A 4 -15.48 25.70 -10.06
C GLN A 4 -14.30 24.85 -10.54
N ILE A 5 -14.56 23.59 -10.95
CA ILE A 5 -13.52 22.71 -11.49
C ILE A 5 -12.98 23.28 -12.80
N GLU A 6 -13.84 23.78 -13.70
CA GLU A 6 -13.41 24.42 -14.94
C GLU A 6 -12.48 25.61 -14.70
N ASN A 7 -12.81 26.45 -13.75
CA ASN A 7 -11.97 27.59 -13.38
C ASN A 7 -10.62 27.15 -12.81
N LYS A 8 -10.58 26.11 -11.97
CA LYS A 8 -9.35 25.52 -11.44
C LYS A 8 -8.48 24.92 -12.57
N ILE A 9 -9.09 24.20 -13.52
CA ILE A 9 -8.38 23.65 -14.69
C ILE A 9 -7.76 24.77 -15.54
N LYS A 10 -8.53 25.84 -15.81
CA LYS A 10 -8.06 26.99 -16.57
C LYS A 10 -6.88 27.69 -15.85
N ALA A 11 -7.01 27.92 -14.56
CA ALA A 11 -5.98 28.57 -13.74
C ALA A 11 -4.70 27.73 -13.64
N SER A 12 -4.81 26.40 -13.61
CA SER A 12 -3.67 25.49 -13.47
C SER A 12 -2.85 25.26 -14.75
N ASN A 13 -3.28 25.81 -15.88
CA ASN A 13 -2.63 25.65 -17.21
C ASN A 13 -2.40 24.17 -17.62
N GLN A 14 -3.30 23.27 -17.20
CA GLN A 14 -3.21 21.84 -17.48
C GLN A 14 -3.83 21.50 -18.84
N LYS A 15 -2.97 21.36 -19.88
CA LYS A 15 -3.41 21.17 -21.28
C LYS A 15 -4.32 19.96 -21.48
N TYR A 16 -4.03 18.83 -20.84
CA TYR A 16 -4.87 17.62 -20.92
C TYR A 16 -6.24 17.82 -20.30
N LEU A 17 -6.29 18.40 -19.12
CA LEU A 17 -7.55 18.67 -18.43
C LEU A 17 -8.38 19.73 -19.12
N SER A 18 -7.75 20.69 -19.80
CA SER A 18 -8.45 21.70 -20.61
C SER A 18 -9.30 21.08 -21.72
N GLY A 19 -8.89 19.93 -22.27
CA GLY A 19 -9.69 19.17 -23.23
C GLY A 19 -10.94 18.52 -22.67
N LEU A 20 -11.14 18.54 -21.35
CA LEU A 20 -12.33 18.02 -20.66
C LEU A 20 -13.39 19.11 -20.42
N ILE A 21 -13.03 20.38 -20.59
CA ILE A 21 -13.94 21.52 -20.37
C ILE A 21 -15.15 21.39 -21.31
N GLY A 22 -16.34 21.57 -20.77
CA GLY A 22 -17.60 21.41 -21.50
C GLY A 22 -18.04 19.97 -21.74
N LYS A 23 -17.27 18.96 -21.31
CA LYS A 23 -17.67 17.56 -21.41
C LYS A 23 -18.39 17.07 -20.13
N VAL A 24 -19.29 16.11 -20.31
CA VAL A 24 -19.88 15.38 -19.18
C VAL A 24 -18.82 14.39 -18.70
N LEU A 25 -18.40 14.55 -17.44
CA LEU A 25 -17.44 13.65 -16.81
C LEU A 25 -18.16 12.55 -16.05
N PRO A 26 -17.55 11.34 -15.95
CA PRO A 26 -18.01 10.35 -14.98
C PRO A 26 -18.03 10.97 -13.58
N TYR A 27 -19.10 10.74 -12.83
CA TYR A 27 -19.30 11.28 -11.46
C TYR A 27 -18.06 11.13 -10.57
N ARG A 28 -17.41 9.96 -10.64
CA ARG A 28 -16.23 9.67 -9.85
C ARG A 28 -15.03 10.56 -10.19
N LEU A 29 -14.81 10.83 -11.48
CA LEU A 29 -13.74 11.73 -11.92
C LEU A 29 -14.04 13.17 -11.49
N GLU A 30 -15.28 13.60 -11.61
CA GLU A 30 -15.68 14.94 -11.19
C GLU A 30 -15.43 15.14 -9.69
N LYS A 31 -15.83 14.17 -8.87
CA LYS A 31 -15.57 14.17 -7.43
C LYS A 31 -14.08 14.20 -7.09
N GLN A 32 -13.26 13.41 -7.77
CA GLN A 32 -11.80 13.43 -7.59
C GLN A 32 -11.20 14.80 -7.92
N LEU A 33 -11.67 15.46 -8.97
CA LEU A 33 -11.22 16.81 -9.34
C LEU A 33 -11.68 17.88 -8.36
N GLU A 34 -12.83 17.71 -7.70
CA GLU A 34 -13.30 18.59 -6.62
C GLU A 34 -12.42 18.49 -5.39
N GLU A 35 -12.07 17.27 -4.98
CA GLU A 35 -11.30 16.95 -3.79
C GLU A 35 -9.79 17.20 -3.97
N LEU A 36 -9.31 17.39 -5.21
CA LEU A 36 -7.90 17.60 -5.50
C LEU A 36 -7.41 18.92 -4.89
N ASP A 37 -6.30 18.86 -4.16
CA ASP A 37 -5.58 20.04 -3.72
C ASP A 37 -4.75 20.61 -4.88
N TRP A 38 -5.31 21.59 -5.56
CA TRP A 38 -4.70 22.24 -6.71
C TRP A 38 -3.46 23.08 -6.37
N SER A 39 -3.26 23.44 -5.11
CA SER A 39 -2.07 24.18 -4.68
C SER A 39 -0.78 23.36 -4.85
N TYR A 40 -0.90 22.02 -4.95
CA TYR A 40 0.24 21.16 -5.28
C TYR A 40 0.90 21.50 -6.63
N LEU A 41 0.13 22.00 -7.59
CA LEU A 41 0.67 22.43 -8.88
C LEU A 41 1.55 23.66 -8.76
N ASP A 42 1.22 24.56 -7.86
CA ASP A 42 2.03 25.74 -7.57
C ASP A 42 3.38 25.36 -6.93
N LEU A 43 3.40 24.29 -6.11
CA LEU A 43 4.63 23.74 -5.54
C LEU A 43 5.55 23.13 -6.61
N ILE A 44 4.97 22.54 -7.66
CA ILE A 44 5.73 21.94 -8.77
C ILE A 44 6.26 23.01 -9.72
N HIS A 45 5.49 24.07 -9.98
CA HIS A 45 5.83 25.15 -10.91
C HIS A 45 6.50 26.35 -10.25
N GLY A 46 6.30 26.55 -8.95
CA GLY A 46 6.91 27.59 -8.16
C GLY A 46 8.40 27.33 -7.94
N GLY A 47 9.24 28.09 -8.63
CA GLY A 47 10.69 27.96 -8.63
C GLY A 47 11.31 27.91 -7.25
N SER A 48 12.48 27.32 -7.19
CA SER A 48 13.45 27.29 -6.08
C SER A 48 12.85 27.11 -4.67
N GLN A 49 12.17 26.03 -4.43
CA GLN A 49 12.13 25.53 -3.06
C GLN A 49 13.58 25.36 -2.62
N LYS A 50 13.99 26.06 -1.56
CA LYS A 50 15.28 25.82 -0.91
C LYS A 50 15.34 24.33 -0.59
N ARG A 51 16.05 23.56 -1.40
CA ARG A 51 16.31 22.15 -1.09
C ARG A 51 17.05 22.15 0.24
N GLY A 52 16.52 21.42 1.20
CA GLY A 52 17.23 21.20 2.46
C GLY A 52 18.59 20.54 2.20
N THR A 53 19.48 20.63 3.17
CA THR A 53 20.74 19.89 3.14
C THR A 53 20.45 18.43 3.42
N PHE A 54 20.84 17.55 2.52
CA PHE A 54 20.72 16.11 2.71
C PHE A 54 22.04 15.57 3.26
N ALA A 55 21.97 14.90 4.38
CA ALA A 55 23.09 14.13 4.91
C ALA A 55 22.69 12.65 4.94
N PRO A 56 23.61 11.72 4.64
CA PRO A 56 23.35 10.29 4.83
C PRO A 56 22.96 10.02 6.28
N LEU A 57 21.87 9.29 6.48
CA LEU A 57 21.55 8.73 7.80
C LEU A 57 22.57 7.62 8.08
N GLY A 58 23.01 7.51 9.35
CA GLY A 58 23.76 6.34 9.78
C GLY A 58 22.96 5.07 9.52
N ALA A 59 23.63 4.03 9.02
CA ALA A 59 23.06 2.71 8.86
C ALA A 59 23.66 1.78 9.91
N MET A 60 22.87 0.81 10.34
CA MET A 60 23.35 -0.30 11.16
C MET A 60 23.72 -1.44 10.23
N GLU A 61 24.96 -1.88 10.27
CA GLU A 61 25.46 -2.98 9.43
C GLU A 61 24.90 -4.32 9.90
N LEU A 62 24.90 -5.32 8.99
CA LEU A 62 24.34 -6.63 9.28
C LEU A 62 25.00 -7.33 10.47
N ASP A 63 26.31 -7.15 10.65
CA ASP A 63 27.06 -7.72 11.77
C ASP A 63 26.65 -7.10 13.11
N GLU A 64 26.39 -5.80 13.12
CA GLU A 64 25.86 -5.11 14.32
C GLU A 64 24.44 -5.58 14.65
N ILE A 65 23.61 -5.78 13.63
CA ILE A 65 22.25 -6.31 13.79
C ILE A 65 22.33 -7.73 14.34
N ALA A 66 23.21 -8.57 13.80
CA ALA A 66 23.41 -9.94 14.24
C ALA A 66 23.89 -10.01 15.70
N ALA A 67 24.81 -9.14 16.09
CA ALA A 67 25.32 -9.06 17.47
C ALA A 67 24.25 -8.64 18.50
N LYS A 68 23.23 -7.87 18.07
CA LYS A 68 22.14 -7.37 18.92
C LYS A 68 20.82 -8.09 18.68
N LYS A 69 20.82 -9.19 17.95
CA LYS A 69 19.62 -9.89 17.48
C LYS A 69 18.63 -10.20 18.61
N GLU A 70 19.09 -10.74 19.72
CA GLU A 70 18.20 -11.15 20.82
C GLU A 70 17.57 -9.93 21.51
N ILE A 71 18.32 -8.83 21.66
CA ILE A 71 17.81 -7.58 22.24
C ILE A 71 16.72 -7.00 21.33
N PHE A 72 16.98 -6.94 20.02
CA PHE A 72 16.00 -6.42 19.06
C PHE A 72 14.75 -7.29 18.98
N LYS A 73 14.91 -8.62 19.05
CA LYS A 73 13.82 -9.57 19.08
C LYS A 73 12.95 -9.35 20.32
N GLU A 74 13.55 -9.24 21.50
CA GLU A 74 12.82 -9.03 22.75
C GLU A 74 12.03 -7.72 22.74
N GLU A 75 12.64 -6.62 22.33
CA GLU A 75 11.95 -5.33 22.21
C GLU A 75 10.83 -5.36 21.15
N GLY A 76 11.04 -6.04 20.04
CA GLY A 76 10.02 -6.25 19.01
C GLY A 76 8.81 -7.04 19.54
N LEU A 77 9.04 -8.15 20.20
CA LEU A 77 7.98 -8.96 20.81
C LEU A 77 7.24 -8.21 21.91
N LYS A 78 7.95 -7.42 22.71
CA LYS A 78 7.36 -6.53 23.72
C LYS A 78 6.44 -5.46 23.10
N ALA A 79 6.86 -4.86 21.99
CA ALA A 79 6.04 -3.90 21.27
C ALA A 79 4.76 -4.54 20.71
N ILE A 80 4.85 -5.77 20.17
CA ILE A 80 3.69 -6.53 19.67
C ILE A 80 2.74 -6.86 20.81
N ARG A 81 3.23 -7.37 21.94
CA ARG A 81 2.41 -7.67 23.14
C ARG A 81 1.72 -6.42 23.68
N ALA A 82 2.34 -5.26 23.52
CA ALA A 82 1.77 -3.97 23.90
C ALA A 82 0.81 -3.38 22.85
N TYR A 83 0.48 -4.12 21.78
CA TYR A 83 -0.40 -3.70 20.68
C TYR A 83 0.06 -2.41 19.98
N LYS A 84 1.37 -2.17 19.89
CA LYS A 84 1.97 -0.99 19.24
C LYS A 84 2.38 -1.22 17.80
N VAL A 85 2.11 -2.42 17.24
CA VAL A 85 2.54 -2.82 15.90
C VAL A 85 1.33 -3.14 15.03
N GLY A 86 1.30 -2.60 13.83
CA GLY A 86 0.39 -2.98 12.76
C GLY A 86 1.16 -3.36 11.50
N ALA A 87 0.66 -4.30 10.73
CA ALA A 87 1.23 -4.70 9.44
C ALA A 87 0.41 -4.11 8.29
N ILE A 88 1.08 -3.55 7.30
CA ILE A 88 0.45 -3.04 6.07
C ILE A 88 1.01 -3.80 4.88
N LEU A 89 0.12 -4.42 4.11
CA LEU A 89 0.47 -5.10 2.86
C LEU A 89 -0.03 -4.28 1.67
N LEU A 90 0.90 -3.75 0.87
CA LEU A 90 0.58 -3.02 -0.34
C LEU A 90 0.31 -4.02 -1.48
N ALA A 91 -0.96 -4.29 -1.76
CA ALA A 91 -1.42 -5.33 -2.68
C ALA A 91 -2.19 -4.78 -3.91
N GLY A 92 -1.99 -3.51 -4.28
CA GLY A 92 -2.64 -2.89 -5.44
C GLY A 92 -2.10 -3.35 -6.81
N GLY A 93 -0.95 -4.05 -6.84
CA GLY A 93 -0.27 -4.44 -8.07
C GLY A 93 -0.90 -5.66 -8.77
N GLN A 94 -0.85 -5.62 -10.12
CA GLN A 94 -1.20 -6.76 -10.98
C GLN A 94 0.01 -7.65 -11.24
N GLY A 95 -0.24 -8.92 -11.58
CA GLY A 95 0.80 -9.90 -11.91
C GLY A 95 1.32 -9.84 -13.35
N THR A 96 1.03 -8.79 -14.11
CA THR A 96 1.28 -8.70 -15.55
C THR A 96 2.74 -8.99 -15.96
N ARG A 97 3.71 -8.56 -15.15
CA ARG A 97 5.14 -8.88 -15.39
C ARG A 97 5.46 -10.36 -15.22
N LEU A 98 4.58 -11.12 -14.58
CA LEU A 98 4.69 -12.57 -14.39
C LEU A 98 3.82 -13.34 -15.40
N GLY A 99 3.26 -12.65 -16.42
CA GLY A 99 2.28 -13.26 -17.34
C GLY A 99 0.97 -13.66 -16.65
N PHE A 100 0.58 -12.98 -15.58
CA PHE A 100 -0.57 -13.31 -14.75
C PHE A 100 -1.56 -12.15 -14.68
N ASP A 101 -2.80 -12.38 -15.10
CA ASP A 101 -3.81 -11.31 -15.28
C ASP A 101 -4.60 -10.94 -14.01
N LYS A 102 -4.20 -11.49 -12.87
CA LYS A 102 -4.85 -11.24 -11.57
C LYS A 102 -3.91 -10.48 -10.63
N ALA A 103 -4.40 -10.15 -9.42
CA ALA A 103 -3.59 -9.56 -8.39
C ALA A 103 -2.33 -10.41 -8.11
N LYS A 104 -1.16 -9.76 -8.06
CA LYS A 104 0.13 -10.45 -7.90
C LYS A 104 0.17 -11.38 -6.68
N GLY A 105 -0.50 -11.01 -5.58
CA GLY A 105 -0.58 -11.84 -4.38
C GLY A 105 -1.27 -13.20 -4.56
N MET A 106 -2.07 -13.35 -5.63
CA MET A 106 -2.75 -14.60 -6.00
C MET A 106 -1.88 -15.52 -6.88
N PHE A 107 -0.66 -15.12 -7.20
CA PHE A 107 0.25 -15.92 -8.02
C PHE A 107 0.74 -17.14 -7.22
N ASN A 108 0.62 -18.32 -7.84
CA ASN A 108 1.10 -19.57 -7.25
C ASN A 108 2.62 -19.67 -7.44
N ILE A 109 3.35 -19.76 -6.35
CA ILE A 109 4.82 -19.92 -6.32
C ILE A 109 5.24 -21.32 -5.89
N GLY A 110 4.28 -22.20 -5.65
CA GLY A 110 4.55 -23.57 -5.21
C GLY A 110 5.04 -24.45 -6.34
N VAL A 111 5.92 -25.37 -6.04
CA VAL A 111 6.44 -26.37 -6.98
C VAL A 111 5.74 -27.73 -6.78
N ASN A 112 5.72 -28.22 -5.54
CA ASN A 112 5.15 -29.53 -5.20
C ASN A 112 3.71 -29.46 -4.67
N LYS A 113 3.27 -28.28 -4.30
CA LYS A 113 1.92 -27.99 -3.81
C LYS A 113 1.57 -26.56 -4.15
N GLU A 114 0.29 -26.24 -4.16
CA GLU A 114 -0.13 -24.84 -4.28
C GLU A 114 0.35 -24.05 -3.09
N LEU A 115 0.97 -22.90 -3.38
CA LEU A 115 1.42 -21.91 -2.40
C LEU A 115 1.32 -20.54 -3.05
N TYR A 116 0.51 -19.69 -2.51
CA TYR A 116 0.26 -18.36 -3.03
C TYR A 116 1.10 -17.29 -2.31
N ILE A 117 1.45 -16.22 -3.00
CA ILE A 117 2.23 -15.10 -2.40
C ILE A 117 1.50 -14.56 -1.16
N PHE A 118 0.19 -14.32 -1.24
CA PHE A 118 -0.59 -13.88 -0.07
C PHE A 118 -0.47 -14.86 1.09
N GLU A 119 -0.61 -16.14 0.81
CA GLU A 119 -0.51 -17.18 1.83
C GLU A 119 0.85 -17.15 2.53
N GLN A 120 1.93 -17.07 1.77
CA GLN A 120 3.28 -17.04 2.33
C GLN A 120 3.51 -15.81 3.21
N LEU A 121 3.05 -14.63 2.77
CA LEU A 121 3.19 -13.40 3.55
C LEU A 121 2.39 -13.46 4.86
N ILE A 122 1.16 -13.95 4.80
CA ILE A 122 0.32 -14.11 5.99
C ILE A 122 0.91 -15.14 6.95
N ARG A 123 1.40 -16.28 6.45
CA ARG A 123 2.08 -17.29 7.28
C ARG A 123 3.33 -16.75 7.97
N ASN A 124 4.08 -15.88 7.31
CA ASN A 124 5.24 -15.24 7.92
C ASN A 124 4.82 -14.31 9.08
N LEU A 125 3.74 -13.55 8.90
CA LEU A 125 3.19 -12.71 9.97
C LEU A 125 2.67 -13.58 11.13
N MET A 126 1.96 -14.68 10.84
CA MET A 126 1.45 -15.60 11.86
C MET A 126 2.57 -16.19 12.74
N LYS A 127 3.71 -16.56 12.16
CA LYS A 127 4.85 -17.04 12.96
C LYS A 127 5.29 -16.03 14.03
N VAL A 128 5.26 -14.75 13.66
CA VAL A 128 5.64 -13.68 14.62
C VAL A 128 4.56 -13.48 15.68
N THR A 129 3.28 -13.53 15.29
CA THR A 129 2.17 -13.41 16.25
C THR A 129 2.11 -14.60 17.20
N ASP A 130 2.38 -15.81 16.71
CA ASP A 130 2.44 -17.03 17.54
C ASP A 130 3.58 -16.95 18.56
N GLU A 131 4.76 -16.51 18.12
CA GLU A 131 5.91 -16.31 19.00
C GLU A 131 5.66 -15.21 20.04
N ALA A 132 4.98 -14.14 19.64
CA ALA A 132 4.63 -13.07 20.56
C ALA A 132 3.51 -13.47 21.54
N GLY A 133 2.65 -14.42 21.18
CA GLY A 133 1.40 -14.71 21.88
C GLY A 133 0.41 -13.55 21.83
N ALA A 134 0.48 -12.71 20.77
CA ALA A 134 -0.34 -11.52 20.61
C ALA A 134 -0.61 -11.24 19.14
N TRP A 135 -1.74 -10.59 18.84
CA TRP A 135 -2.18 -10.29 17.51
C TRP A 135 -1.53 -9.01 16.95
N VAL A 136 -1.25 -9.03 15.64
CA VAL A 136 -0.85 -7.85 14.87
C VAL A 136 -1.94 -7.59 13.83
N PRO A 137 -2.63 -6.43 13.85
CA PRO A 137 -3.58 -6.07 12.81
C PRO A 137 -2.91 -6.06 11.44
N LEU A 138 -3.54 -6.71 10.44
CA LEU A 138 -3.07 -6.73 9.06
C LEU A 138 -4.01 -5.89 8.19
N TYR A 139 -3.49 -4.82 7.63
CA TYR A 139 -4.19 -3.97 6.67
C TYR A 139 -3.70 -4.28 5.26
N ILE A 140 -4.62 -4.61 4.36
CA ILE A 140 -4.29 -4.94 2.97
C ILE A 140 -4.82 -3.83 2.07
N MET A 141 -3.90 -3.03 1.52
CA MET A 141 -4.22 -2.01 0.54
C MET A 141 -4.37 -2.64 -0.84
N THR A 142 -5.54 -2.52 -1.42
CA THR A 142 -5.88 -3.01 -2.77
C THR A 142 -5.99 -1.83 -3.74
N SER A 143 -6.22 -2.13 -5.01
CA SER A 143 -6.62 -1.15 -6.04
C SER A 143 -8.08 -1.39 -6.43
N GLU A 144 -8.72 -0.38 -7.00
CA GLU A 144 -10.07 -0.54 -7.55
C GLU A 144 -10.19 -1.71 -8.52
N LYS A 145 -9.12 -1.95 -9.28
CA LYS A 145 -9.08 -3.00 -10.30
C LYS A 145 -9.04 -4.41 -9.69
N ASN A 146 -8.41 -4.59 -8.54
CA ASN A 146 -8.17 -5.92 -7.97
C ASN A 146 -8.86 -6.17 -6.62
N ASP A 147 -9.55 -5.20 -6.04
CA ASP A 147 -10.16 -5.31 -4.72
C ASP A 147 -11.13 -6.49 -4.62
N ALA A 148 -12.09 -6.56 -5.52
CA ALA A 148 -13.11 -7.62 -5.49
C ALA A 148 -12.48 -9.03 -5.62
N GLN A 149 -11.51 -9.20 -6.50
CA GLN A 149 -10.81 -10.47 -6.69
C GLN A 149 -9.96 -10.82 -5.46
N THR A 150 -9.24 -9.84 -4.91
CA THR A 150 -8.39 -10.04 -3.75
C THR A 150 -9.23 -10.44 -2.53
N ARG A 151 -10.36 -9.77 -2.29
CA ARG A 151 -11.28 -10.11 -1.19
C ARG A 151 -11.86 -11.52 -1.36
N ALA A 152 -12.32 -11.87 -2.57
CA ALA A 152 -12.86 -13.20 -2.85
C ALA A 152 -11.80 -14.30 -2.62
N PHE A 153 -10.58 -14.06 -3.10
CA PHE A 153 -9.46 -14.99 -2.95
C PHE A 153 -9.08 -15.18 -1.46
N LEU A 154 -8.90 -14.09 -0.73
CA LEU A 154 -8.55 -14.16 0.69
C LEU A 154 -9.63 -14.88 1.50
N ARG A 155 -10.92 -14.67 1.19
CA ARG A 155 -12.02 -15.42 1.84
C ARG A 155 -12.01 -16.90 1.53
N SER A 156 -11.56 -17.32 0.34
CA SER A 156 -11.46 -18.74 -0.02
C SER A 156 -10.28 -19.45 0.64
N MET A 157 -9.33 -18.69 1.18
CA MET A 157 -8.18 -19.27 1.86
C MET A 157 -8.55 -19.67 3.28
N ARG A 158 -8.42 -20.98 3.60
CA ARG A 158 -8.67 -21.49 4.96
C ARG A 158 -7.76 -20.86 6.04
N ILE A 159 -6.68 -20.24 5.64
CA ILE A 159 -5.77 -19.54 6.57
C ILE A 159 -6.46 -18.36 7.28
N LEU A 160 -7.52 -17.80 6.68
CA LEU A 160 -8.30 -16.72 7.28
C LEU A 160 -9.25 -17.20 8.38
N ASP A 161 -9.55 -18.49 8.46
CA ASP A 161 -10.36 -19.05 9.55
C ASP A 161 -9.66 -18.90 10.90
N THR A 162 -8.33 -18.73 10.88
CA THR A 162 -7.47 -18.52 12.05
C THR A 162 -7.10 -17.04 12.30
N ILE A 163 -7.53 -16.12 11.44
CA ILE A 163 -7.22 -14.68 11.53
C ILE A 163 -8.51 -13.91 11.76
N ARG A 164 -8.58 -13.08 12.79
CA ARG A 164 -9.66 -12.09 12.93
C ARG A 164 -9.43 -10.98 11.89
N ILE A 165 -10.32 -10.91 10.90
CA ILE A 165 -10.46 -9.73 10.01
C ILE A 165 -11.39 -8.78 10.74
N LEU A 166 -10.90 -7.61 11.05
CA LEU A 166 -11.69 -6.50 11.57
C LEU A 166 -12.33 -5.75 10.41
#